data_68f7a5013600a00f6fc627dfcedcce1b
#
_entry.id   68f7a5013600a00f6fc627dfcedcce1b
#
_cell.length_a   1.000
_cell.length_b   1.000
_cell.length_c   1.000
_cell.angle_alpha   90.00
_cell.angle_beta   90.00
_cell.angle_gamma   90.00
#
_symmetry.space_group_name_H-M   'P 1'
#
loop_
_entity.id
_entity.type
_entity.pdbx_description
1 polymer ?
#
loop_
_entity_poly.entity_id
_entity_poly.type
_entity_poly.pdbx_seq_one_letter_code
_entity_poly.pdbx_strand_id
1 'polypeptide(L)'
;MFKLQALNHEESLKEAVTLAKTLTSLKEVASGEVVCNHKDADPTNYDFAFVFDFVSFEALNAYQVHPEHLKLKALLKDKIQARSCIDYEI
;
A
#
# COMPACT_ATOMS: atom_id res chain seq x y z
N MET A 1 -5.63 -0.38 2.02
CA MET A 1 -5.34 -0.32 3.46
C MET A 1 -4.89 -1.70 3.95
N PHE A 2 -3.93 -1.71 4.82
CA PHE A 2 -3.32 -2.95 5.28
C PHE A 2 -3.22 -2.99 6.80
N LYS A 3 -3.52 -4.16 7.36
CA LYS A 3 -3.33 -4.46 8.77
C LYS A 3 -2.20 -5.48 8.89
N LEU A 4 -1.15 -5.15 9.62
CA LEU A 4 0.02 -6.01 9.80
C LEU A 4 -0.14 -6.90 11.02
N GLN A 5 0.51 -8.07 10.99
CA GLN A 5 0.56 -8.95 12.14
C GLN A 5 1.41 -8.32 13.25
N ALA A 6 1.14 -8.71 14.49
CA ALA A 6 1.83 -8.13 15.65
C ALA A 6 3.31 -8.46 15.70
N LEU A 7 3.72 -9.63 15.21
CA LEU A 7 5.12 -10.05 15.23
C LEU A 7 5.96 -9.16 14.30
N ASN A 8 6.98 -8.52 14.87
CA ASN A 8 7.87 -7.60 14.13
C ASN A 8 7.11 -6.46 13.44
N HIS A 9 6.03 -6.01 14.07
CA HIS A 9 5.13 -5.01 13.49
C HIS A 9 5.85 -3.75 13.01
N GLU A 10 6.71 -3.17 13.84
CA GLU A 10 7.40 -1.92 13.47
C GLU A 10 8.34 -2.10 12.29
N GLU A 11 9.11 -3.19 12.28
CA GLU A 11 10.01 -3.48 11.17
C GLU A 11 9.24 -3.74 9.88
N SER A 12 8.18 -4.52 9.96
CA SER A 12 7.32 -4.83 8.82
C SER A 12 6.67 -3.56 8.26
N LEU A 13 6.20 -2.68 9.14
CA LEU A 13 5.61 -1.41 8.74
C LEU A 13 6.64 -0.54 8.01
N LYS A 14 7.84 -0.43 8.56
CA LYS A 14 8.92 0.37 7.98
C LYS A 14 9.31 -0.12 6.59
N GLU A 15 9.51 -1.42 6.44
CA GLU A 15 9.84 -2.04 5.15
C GLU A 15 8.73 -1.83 4.13
N ALA A 16 7.48 -2.08 4.53
CA ALA A 16 6.33 -1.94 3.65
C ALA A 16 6.15 -0.50 3.18
N VAL A 17 6.26 0.47 4.08
CA VAL A 17 6.12 1.89 3.74
C VAL A 17 7.26 2.34 2.82
N THR A 18 8.49 1.92 3.11
CA THR A 18 9.64 2.28 2.28
C THR A 18 9.48 1.74 0.85
N LEU A 19 9.09 0.48 0.70
CA LEU A 19 8.88 -0.11 -0.60
C LEU A 19 7.67 0.51 -1.31
N ALA A 20 6.59 0.75 -0.57
CA ALA A 20 5.39 1.38 -1.12
C ALA A 20 5.65 2.77 -1.67
N LYS A 21 6.51 3.55 -1.02
CA LYS A 21 6.86 4.88 -1.50
C LYS A 21 7.53 4.86 -2.86
N THR A 22 8.24 3.79 -3.20
CA THR A 22 8.85 3.66 -4.53
C THR A 22 7.80 3.52 -5.62
N LEU A 23 6.62 3.01 -5.28
CA LEU A 23 5.52 2.84 -6.24
C LEU A 23 4.95 4.17 -6.70
N THR A 24 5.07 5.23 -5.89
CA THR A 24 4.57 6.55 -6.27
C THR A 24 5.34 7.16 -7.43
N SER A 25 6.54 6.64 -7.73
CA SER A 25 7.39 7.10 -8.82
C SER A 25 7.17 6.34 -10.13
N LEU A 26 6.29 5.34 -10.14
CA LEU A 26 6.01 4.58 -11.35
C LEU A 26 5.23 5.44 -12.33
N LYS A 27 5.53 5.28 -13.62
CA LYS A 27 4.87 6.08 -14.66
C LYS A 27 3.37 5.80 -14.77
N GLU A 28 2.92 4.62 -14.35
CA GLU A 28 1.51 4.23 -14.33
C GLU A 28 0.73 4.98 -13.26
N VAL A 29 1.40 5.50 -12.25
CA VAL A 29 0.79 6.20 -11.12
C VAL A 29 0.85 7.70 -11.38
N ALA A 30 -0.31 8.34 -11.56
CA ALA A 30 -0.37 9.78 -11.83
C ALA A 30 0.03 10.59 -10.60
N SER A 31 -0.47 10.21 -9.44
CA SER A 31 -0.05 10.75 -8.15
C SER A 31 -0.34 9.73 -7.07
N GLY A 32 0.36 9.83 -5.96
CA GLY A 32 0.13 8.87 -4.90
C GLY A 32 0.78 9.30 -3.59
N GLU A 33 0.22 8.80 -2.51
CA GLU A 33 0.81 8.96 -1.19
C GLU A 33 0.63 7.70 -0.39
N VAL A 34 1.53 7.49 0.56
CA VAL A 34 1.46 6.40 1.51
C VAL A 34 1.25 7.03 2.88
N VAL A 35 0.17 6.66 3.55
CA VAL A 35 -0.21 7.23 4.84
C VAL A 35 -0.23 6.13 5.90
N CYS A 36 0.12 6.51 7.12
CA CYS A 36 0.13 5.59 8.26
C CYS A 36 -0.89 6.03 9.28
N ASN A 37 -1.41 5.06 10.05
CA ASN A 37 -2.29 5.35 11.16
C ASN A 37 -1.58 6.27 12.15
N HIS A 38 -2.26 7.29 12.66
CA HIS A 38 -1.68 8.19 13.65
C HIS A 38 -1.39 7.42 14.94
N LYS A 39 -0.28 7.72 15.59
CA LYS A 39 0.16 7.00 16.80
C LYS A 39 -0.88 7.05 17.94
N ASP A 40 -1.69 8.10 17.98
CA ASP A 40 -2.71 8.28 19.01
C ASP A 40 -4.12 7.86 18.53
N ALA A 41 -4.23 7.37 17.29
CA ALA A 41 -5.49 6.88 16.76
C ALA A 41 -5.79 5.47 17.29
N ASP A 42 -7.02 5.01 17.06
CA ASP A 42 -7.44 3.69 17.49
C ASP A 42 -6.51 2.62 16.90
N PRO A 43 -5.86 1.79 17.75
CA PRO A 43 -4.95 0.75 17.24
C PRO A 43 -5.65 -0.36 16.49
N THR A 44 -6.98 -0.44 16.50
CA THR A 44 -7.72 -1.40 15.69
C THR A 44 -7.87 -0.95 14.25
N ASN A 45 -7.54 0.31 13.92
CA ASN A 45 -7.52 0.80 12.55
C ASN A 45 -6.46 0.04 11.74
N TYR A 46 -6.57 0.12 10.41
CA TYR A 46 -5.50 -0.37 9.54
C TYR A 46 -4.21 0.41 9.80
N ASP A 47 -3.06 -0.22 9.56
CA ASP A 47 -1.77 0.36 9.91
C ASP A 47 -1.27 1.37 8.90
N PHE A 48 -1.52 1.12 7.61
CA PHE A 48 -1.11 2.04 6.55
C PHE A 48 -2.02 1.86 5.34
N ALA A 49 -1.97 2.86 4.46
CA ALA A 49 -2.80 2.87 3.26
C ALA A 49 -2.07 3.56 2.11
N PHE A 50 -2.43 3.15 0.89
CA PHE A 50 -2.02 3.83 -0.33
C PHE A 50 -3.22 4.64 -0.85
N VAL A 51 -2.97 5.89 -1.23
CA VAL A 51 -3.96 6.72 -1.91
C VAL A 51 -3.34 7.11 -3.25
N PHE A 52 -3.68 6.38 -4.29
CA PHE A 52 -3.08 6.54 -5.62
C PHE A 52 -4.12 6.97 -6.62
N ASP A 53 -3.70 7.87 -7.51
CA ASP A 53 -4.51 8.33 -8.64
C ASP A 53 -3.93 7.79 -9.95
N PHE A 54 -4.81 7.38 -10.84
CA PHE A 54 -4.44 6.89 -12.17
C PHE A 54 -5.24 7.67 -13.21
N VAL A 55 -4.62 7.91 -14.38
CA VAL A 55 -5.29 8.66 -15.46
C VAL A 55 -6.40 7.83 -16.11
N SER A 56 -6.36 6.50 -15.99
CA SER A 56 -7.34 5.61 -16.60
C SER A 56 -7.37 4.28 -15.87
N PHE A 57 -8.41 3.52 -16.10
CA PHE A 57 -8.51 2.16 -15.59
C PHE A 57 -7.43 1.25 -16.17
N GLU A 58 -7.02 1.52 -17.42
CA GLU A 58 -5.92 0.79 -18.05
C GLU A 58 -4.60 1.00 -17.31
N ALA A 59 -4.33 2.23 -16.87
CA ALA A 59 -3.14 2.55 -16.09
C ALA A 59 -3.17 1.82 -14.74
N LEU A 60 -4.32 1.75 -14.09
CA LEU A 60 -4.48 0.99 -12.85
C LEU A 60 -4.17 -0.50 -13.07
N ASN A 61 -4.70 -1.09 -14.15
CA ASN A 61 -4.43 -2.49 -14.46
C ASN A 61 -2.95 -2.75 -14.75
N ALA A 62 -2.29 -1.85 -15.48
CA ALA A 62 -0.87 -1.96 -15.74
C ALA A 62 -0.04 -1.88 -14.43
N TYR A 63 -0.44 -1.00 -13.52
CA TYR A 63 0.17 -0.89 -12.20
C TYR A 63 0.04 -2.20 -11.41
N GLN A 64 -1.13 -2.82 -11.43
CA GLN A 64 -1.39 -4.02 -10.62
C GLN A 64 -0.50 -5.20 -11.01
N VAL A 65 -0.08 -5.28 -12.27
CA VAL A 65 0.83 -6.34 -12.73
C VAL A 65 2.29 -5.89 -12.82
N HIS A 66 2.58 -4.65 -12.43
CA HIS A 66 3.94 -4.11 -12.48
C HIS A 66 4.86 -4.89 -11.53
N PRO A 67 6.11 -5.22 -11.96
CA PRO A 67 7.03 -5.97 -11.11
C PRO A 67 7.27 -5.36 -9.72
N GLU A 68 7.32 -4.05 -9.61
CA GLU A 68 7.52 -3.38 -8.32
C GLU A 68 6.32 -3.58 -7.39
N HIS A 69 5.09 -3.56 -7.94
CA HIS A 69 3.90 -3.84 -7.16
C HIS A 69 3.87 -5.31 -6.72
N LEU A 70 4.28 -6.21 -7.59
CA LEU A 70 4.35 -7.64 -7.26
C LEU A 70 5.38 -7.92 -6.17
N LYS A 71 6.48 -7.18 -6.16
CA LYS A 71 7.46 -7.27 -5.07
C LYS A 71 6.85 -6.90 -3.73
N LEU A 72 6.07 -5.81 -3.69
CA LEU A 72 5.40 -5.41 -2.47
C LEU A 72 4.39 -6.46 -2.02
N LYS A 73 3.61 -7.01 -2.95
CA LYS A 73 2.65 -8.09 -2.62
C LYS A 73 3.38 -9.30 -2.03
N ALA A 74 4.52 -9.68 -2.60
CA ALA A 74 5.30 -10.80 -2.10
C ALA A 74 5.85 -10.52 -0.70
N LEU A 75 6.34 -9.30 -0.46
CA LEU A 75 6.83 -8.88 0.85
C LEU A 75 5.72 -8.96 1.91
N LEU A 76 4.52 -8.49 1.57
CA LEU A 76 3.40 -8.41 2.52
C LEU A 76 2.68 -9.74 2.72
N LYS A 77 2.83 -10.69 1.81
CA LYS A 77 2.05 -11.93 1.80
C LYS A 77 1.96 -12.61 3.17
N ASP A 78 3.09 -12.70 3.88
CA ASP A 78 3.16 -13.39 5.18
C ASP A 78 3.10 -12.43 6.36
N LYS A 79 2.98 -11.13 6.11
CA LYS A 79 3.05 -10.09 7.14
C LYS A 79 1.73 -9.39 7.39
N ILE A 80 0.78 -9.49 6.48
CA ILE A 80 -0.52 -8.84 6.64
C ILE A 80 -1.50 -9.75 7.35
N GLN A 81 -2.30 -9.14 8.21
CA GLN A 81 -3.43 -9.80 8.87
C GLN A 81 -4.72 -9.56 8.08
N ALA A 82 -4.88 -8.39 7.51
CA ALA A 82 -6.06 -8.01 6.75
C ALA A 82 -5.74 -6.89 5.76
N ARG A 83 -6.51 -6.83 4.68
CA ARG A 83 -6.42 -5.74 3.71
C ARG A 83 -7.83 -5.33 3.28
N SER A 84 -7.93 -4.09 2.82
CA SER A 84 -9.18 -3.55 2.27
C SER A 84 -8.84 -2.58 1.14
N CYS A 85 -9.67 -2.54 0.12
CA CYS A 85 -9.41 -1.73 -1.05
C CYS A 85 -10.72 -1.30 -1.70
N ILE A 86 -10.74 -0.08 -2.24
CA ILE A 86 -11.78 0.34 -3.17
C ILE A 86 -11.10 1.08 -4.34
N ASP A 87 -11.64 0.89 -5.52
CA ASP A 87 -11.23 1.61 -6.72
C ASP A 87 -12.45 2.39 -7.20
N TYR A 88 -12.29 3.69 -7.39
CA TYR A 88 -13.41 4.53 -7.76
C TYR A 88 -12.99 5.63 -8.73
N GLU A 89 -13.98 6.15 -9.44
CA GLU A 89 -13.77 7.22 -10.40
C GLU A 89 -14.28 8.54 -9.82
N ILE A 90 -13.50 9.59 -10.03
CA ILE A 90 -13.88 10.92 -9.56
C ILE A 90 -14.51 11.71 -10.69
#